data_713c14940ac0bfb05ec30a9f8b63e351
#
_entry.id   713c14940ac0bfb05ec30a9f8b63e351
#
_cell.length_a   1.000
_cell.length_b   1.000
_cell.length_c   1.000
_cell.angle_alpha   90.00
_cell.angle_beta   90.00
_cell.angle_gamma   90.00
#
_symmetry.space_group_name_H-M   'P 1'
#
loop_
_entity.id
_entity.type
_entity.pdbx_description
1 polymer ?
#
loop_
_entity_poly.entity_id
_entity_poly.type
_entity_poly.pdbx_seq_one_letter_code
_entity_poly.pdbx_strand_id
1 'polypeptide(L)'
;MTREELKKLPKIELHCHLDGSLSRRFLEARLGRTVLDEELSVTQECRSLAEYLEKFDLPGVCLKDEEGLEGAGYDVLHTMSQEHVCYAEIRFAPLLSVTESMNTERVIAALLRGLERGKKEFNIEYNVITCAMRHHSAEQNYQMLKTARQFLGTGVCAADLAGAEAQYPMSEFMELFQKTKDLGMPFTIHAGECGDPQNIMDAVRVGAGRIGHGIAMHGQPEIQRMVREAHVGVEMCPISNLQTKAVSGSSEYPLREFLDSGLCVTVNTDNRTVSNTSMTKELEFIQKTYGICDDEILLLMRNAAECAFAKEDVKNRLKMLMR
;
A
#
# COMPACT_ATOMS: atom_id res chain seq x y z
N MET A 1 -17.27 -11.44 -13.48
CA MET A 1 -17.25 -10.14 -14.21
C MET A 1 -16.30 -10.21 -15.40
N THR A 2 -16.62 -9.53 -16.51
CA THR A 2 -15.67 -9.28 -17.61
C THR A 2 -14.67 -8.19 -17.20
N ARG A 3 -13.57 -8.07 -17.95
CA ARG A 3 -12.58 -7.01 -17.69
C ARG A 3 -13.19 -5.59 -17.77
N GLU A 4 -14.13 -5.37 -18.71
CA GLU A 4 -14.80 -4.09 -18.84
C GLU A 4 -15.74 -3.78 -17.67
N GLU A 5 -16.39 -4.80 -17.11
CA GLU A 5 -17.19 -4.65 -15.88
C GLU A 5 -16.31 -4.38 -14.68
N LEU A 6 -15.19 -5.11 -14.53
CA LEU A 6 -14.18 -4.86 -13.50
C LEU A 6 -13.59 -3.44 -13.60
N LYS A 7 -13.34 -2.94 -14.83
CA LYS A 7 -12.83 -1.59 -15.03
C LYS A 7 -13.83 -0.50 -14.56
N LYS A 8 -15.12 -0.75 -14.74
CA LYS A 8 -16.21 0.17 -14.34
C LYS A 8 -16.60 0.05 -12.88
N LEU A 9 -16.27 -1.06 -12.23
CA LEU A 9 -16.54 -1.26 -10.81
C LEU A 9 -15.84 -0.17 -10.00
N PRO A 10 -16.50 0.51 -9.05
CA PRO A 10 -15.82 1.37 -8.08
C PRO A 10 -14.82 0.55 -7.26
N LYS A 11 -13.59 1.02 -7.13
CA LYS A 11 -12.53 0.31 -6.42
C LYS A 11 -11.96 1.13 -5.28
N ILE A 12 -11.45 0.43 -4.28
CA ILE A 12 -10.77 0.98 -3.11
C ILE A 12 -9.37 0.39 -3.06
N GLU A 13 -8.36 1.25 -2.99
CA GLU A 13 -6.95 0.89 -2.92
C GLU A 13 -6.39 1.28 -1.55
N LEU A 14 -5.92 0.34 -0.76
CA LEU A 14 -5.40 0.58 0.59
C LEU A 14 -3.90 0.35 0.74
N HIS A 15 -3.25 -0.24 -0.28
CA HIS A 15 -1.83 -0.56 -0.25
C HIS A 15 -1.17 -0.23 -1.59
N CYS A 16 -0.80 1.04 -1.76
CA CYS A 16 -0.16 1.54 -2.97
C CYS A 16 1.01 2.46 -2.61
N HIS A 17 2.23 2.04 -2.90
CA HIS A 17 3.43 2.86 -2.72
C HIS A 17 3.54 3.90 -3.83
N LEU A 18 3.75 5.16 -3.44
CA LEU A 18 3.88 6.29 -4.37
C LEU A 18 5.01 6.08 -5.36
N ASP A 19 6.21 5.80 -4.85
CA ASP A 19 7.44 5.64 -5.62
C ASP A 19 7.41 4.43 -6.57
N GLY A 20 6.69 3.37 -6.21
CA GLY A 20 6.46 2.21 -7.08
C GLY A 20 5.31 2.37 -8.09
N SER A 21 4.61 3.52 -8.10
CA SER A 21 3.34 3.68 -8.82
C SER A 21 3.27 4.89 -9.75
N LEU A 22 4.39 5.57 -9.99
CA LEU A 22 4.46 6.73 -10.86
C LEU A 22 4.39 6.33 -12.34
N SER A 23 3.59 7.06 -13.11
CA SER A 23 3.44 6.76 -14.54
C SER A 23 4.73 7.03 -15.33
N ARG A 24 4.92 6.28 -16.43
CA ARG A 24 6.00 6.57 -17.40
C ARG A 24 5.98 8.03 -17.83
N ARG A 25 4.80 8.56 -18.16
CA ARG A 25 4.62 9.95 -18.61
C ARG A 25 5.18 10.95 -17.59
N PHE A 26 4.89 10.74 -16.30
CA PHE A 26 5.41 11.59 -15.24
C PHE A 26 6.93 11.50 -15.15
N LEU A 27 7.47 10.27 -15.14
CA LEU A 27 8.91 10.04 -15.03
C LEU A 27 9.67 10.63 -16.22
N GLU A 28 9.20 10.42 -17.46
CA GLU A 28 9.80 10.99 -18.66
C GLU A 28 9.79 12.53 -18.64
N ALA A 29 8.68 13.14 -18.18
CA ALA A 29 8.60 14.59 -18.07
C ALA A 29 9.57 15.14 -17.03
N ARG A 30 9.77 14.45 -15.89
CA ARG A 30 10.72 14.85 -14.84
C ARG A 30 12.18 14.65 -15.25
N LEU A 31 12.47 13.56 -15.97
CA LEU A 31 13.84 13.19 -16.35
C LEU A 31 14.28 13.85 -17.65
N GLY A 32 13.35 14.39 -18.46
CA GLY A 32 13.66 14.97 -19.78
C GLY A 32 14.14 13.95 -20.82
N ARG A 33 13.84 12.67 -20.64
CA ARG A 33 14.21 11.58 -21.55
C ARG A 33 13.16 10.48 -21.58
N THR A 34 13.22 9.66 -22.63
CA THR A 34 12.42 8.42 -22.71
C THR A 34 12.89 7.42 -21.63
N VAL A 35 11.96 6.70 -21.04
CA VAL A 35 12.19 5.66 -20.03
C VAL A 35 11.75 4.31 -20.60
N LEU A 36 12.61 3.30 -20.54
CA LEU A 36 12.35 1.97 -21.08
C LEU A 36 11.49 1.14 -20.09
N ASP A 37 10.78 0.14 -20.61
CA ASP A 37 9.94 -0.75 -19.76
C ASP A 37 10.77 -1.47 -18.70
N GLU A 38 11.95 -1.92 -19.07
CA GLU A 38 12.89 -2.60 -18.18
C GLU A 38 13.47 -1.71 -17.06
N GLU A 39 13.45 -0.39 -17.24
CA GLU A 39 13.81 0.55 -16.16
C GLU A 39 12.68 0.73 -15.13
N LEU A 40 11.44 0.52 -15.54
CA LEU A 40 10.25 0.81 -14.74
C LEU A 40 9.67 -0.40 -14.04
N SER A 41 9.62 -1.54 -14.75
CA SER A 41 8.81 -2.67 -14.33
C SER A 41 9.64 -3.95 -14.26
N VAL A 42 9.25 -4.83 -13.37
CA VAL A 42 9.71 -6.21 -13.38
C VAL A 42 8.78 -7.06 -14.24
N THR A 43 9.30 -8.18 -14.73
CA THR A 43 8.51 -9.23 -15.39
C THR A 43 8.18 -10.35 -14.40
N GLN A 44 7.43 -11.37 -14.84
CA GLN A 44 7.22 -12.59 -14.07
C GLN A 44 8.51 -13.38 -13.82
N GLU A 45 9.58 -13.08 -14.58
CA GLU A 45 10.90 -13.68 -14.45
C GLU A 45 11.75 -13.01 -13.35
N CYS A 46 11.22 -11.99 -12.64
CA CYS A 46 11.89 -11.38 -11.49
C CYS A 46 12.30 -12.48 -10.48
N ARG A 47 13.57 -12.47 -10.09
CA ARG A 47 14.18 -13.58 -9.36
C ARG A 47 14.25 -13.35 -7.85
N SER A 48 14.14 -12.09 -7.42
CA SER A 48 14.32 -11.73 -6.01
C SER A 48 13.72 -10.37 -5.68
N LEU A 49 13.46 -10.15 -4.40
CA LEU A 49 13.10 -8.84 -3.86
C LEU A 49 14.18 -7.77 -4.18
N ALA A 50 15.46 -8.14 -4.18
CA ALA A 50 16.54 -7.20 -4.50
C ALA A 50 16.42 -6.66 -5.93
N GLU A 51 16.19 -7.53 -6.93
CA GLU A 51 15.94 -7.14 -8.32
C GLU A 51 14.68 -6.27 -8.45
N TYR A 52 13.65 -6.58 -7.68
CA TYR A 52 12.43 -5.78 -7.60
C TYR A 52 12.71 -4.37 -7.09
N LEU A 53 13.50 -4.24 -6.02
CA LEU A 53 13.80 -2.96 -5.39
C LEU A 53 14.69 -2.04 -6.23
N GLU A 54 15.48 -2.55 -7.18
CA GLU A 54 16.25 -1.72 -8.11
C GLU A 54 15.38 -0.76 -8.95
N LYS A 55 14.08 -1.10 -9.13
CA LYS A 55 13.15 -0.25 -9.90
C LYS A 55 12.72 1.03 -9.18
N PHE A 56 13.04 1.16 -7.90
CA PHE A 56 12.72 2.37 -7.11
C PHE A 56 13.77 3.48 -7.24
N ASP A 57 14.96 3.19 -7.75
CA ASP A 57 16.03 4.19 -7.90
C ASP A 57 15.59 5.34 -8.80
N LEU A 58 14.98 5.02 -9.95
CA LEU A 58 14.54 6.01 -10.93
C LEU A 58 13.41 6.92 -10.40
N PRO A 59 12.30 6.39 -9.86
CA PRO A 59 11.29 7.19 -9.19
C PRO A 59 11.85 8.04 -8.04
N GLY A 60 12.76 7.47 -7.25
CA GLY A 60 13.39 8.14 -6.12
C GLY A 60 14.09 9.46 -6.49
N VAL A 61 14.71 9.52 -7.66
CA VAL A 61 15.32 10.77 -8.17
C VAL A 61 14.27 11.83 -8.44
N CYS A 62 13.09 11.45 -8.94
CA CYS A 62 12.01 12.37 -9.28
C CYS A 62 11.29 12.98 -8.07
N LEU A 63 11.50 12.44 -6.87
CA LEU A 63 10.83 12.83 -5.63
C LEU A 63 11.72 13.68 -4.69
N LYS A 64 12.78 14.31 -5.21
CA LYS A 64 13.76 15.08 -4.41
C LYS A 64 13.47 16.57 -4.29
N ASP A 65 12.37 17.05 -4.85
CA ASP A 65 11.92 18.44 -4.73
C ASP A 65 10.38 18.52 -4.61
N GLU A 66 9.87 19.70 -4.25
CA GLU A 66 8.43 19.91 -4.04
C GLU A 66 7.63 19.73 -5.33
N GLU A 67 8.16 20.16 -6.48
CA GLU A 67 7.49 20.02 -7.77
C GLU A 67 7.32 18.53 -8.14
N GLY A 68 8.35 17.71 -7.90
CA GLY A 68 8.29 16.26 -8.11
C GLY A 68 7.26 15.59 -7.22
N LEU A 69 7.24 15.90 -5.92
CA LEU A 69 6.27 15.35 -4.98
C LEU A 69 4.83 15.78 -5.30
N GLU A 70 4.63 17.07 -5.63
CA GLU A 70 3.31 17.58 -6.04
C GLU A 70 2.85 16.94 -7.35
N GLY A 71 3.74 16.83 -8.34
CA GLY A 71 3.46 16.14 -9.60
C GLY A 71 3.14 14.67 -9.40
N ALA A 72 3.87 13.96 -8.53
CA ALA A 72 3.68 12.55 -8.22
C ALA A 72 2.30 12.30 -7.57
N GLY A 73 1.90 13.13 -6.60
CA GLY A 73 0.58 13.04 -5.98
C GLY A 73 -0.56 13.22 -6.98
N TYR A 74 -0.43 14.16 -7.90
CA TYR A 74 -1.40 14.35 -8.99
C TYR A 74 -1.43 13.16 -9.96
N ASP A 75 -0.24 12.69 -10.39
CA ASP A 75 -0.08 11.61 -11.37
C ASP A 75 -0.66 10.28 -10.88
N VAL A 76 -0.43 9.90 -9.63
CA VAL A 76 -0.95 8.65 -9.08
C VAL A 76 -2.48 8.63 -9.06
N LEU A 77 -3.13 9.73 -8.67
CA LEU A 77 -4.59 9.81 -8.72
C LEU A 77 -5.12 9.87 -10.16
N HIS A 78 -4.41 10.53 -11.08
CA HIS A 78 -4.75 10.51 -12.50
C HIS A 78 -4.78 9.09 -13.06
N THR A 79 -3.75 8.28 -12.79
CA THR A 79 -3.72 6.88 -13.26
C THR A 79 -4.82 6.02 -12.64
N MET A 80 -5.12 6.22 -11.35
CA MET A 80 -6.18 5.52 -10.64
C MET A 80 -7.58 5.88 -11.17
N SER A 81 -7.80 7.13 -11.58
CA SER A 81 -9.08 7.58 -12.14
C SER A 81 -9.48 6.85 -13.40
N GLN A 82 -8.49 6.42 -14.21
CA GLN A 82 -8.71 5.74 -15.49
C GLN A 82 -9.30 4.33 -15.34
N GLU A 83 -9.31 3.78 -14.14
CA GLU A 83 -9.87 2.47 -13.83
C GLU A 83 -10.93 2.51 -12.71
N HIS A 84 -11.49 3.69 -12.42
CA HIS A 84 -12.58 3.87 -11.47
C HIS A 84 -12.20 3.54 -10.01
N VAL A 85 -10.97 3.81 -9.58
CA VAL A 85 -10.64 3.86 -8.15
C VAL A 85 -11.34 5.09 -7.57
N CYS A 86 -12.15 4.92 -6.55
CA CYS A 86 -12.94 6.00 -5.93
C CYS A 86 -12.35 6.47 -4.59
N TYR A 87 -11.51 5.64 -3.97
CA TYR A 87 -10.77 5.95 -2.73
C TYR A 87 -9.41 5.27 -2.73
N ALA A 88 -8.38 5.98 -2.31
CA ALA A 88 -7.04 5.44 -2.20
C ALA A 88 -6.31 5.90 -0.93
N GLU A 89 -5.54 5.00 -0.31
CA GLU A 89 -4.54 5.32 0.71
C GLU A 89 -3.16 5.14 0.12
N ILE A 90 -2.53 6.26 -0.24
CA ILE A 90 -1.20 6.29 -0.86
C ILE A 90 -0.15 6.28 0.24
N ARG A 91 0.75 5.30 0.21
CA ARG A 91 1.85 5.22 1.17
C ARG A 91 3.18 5.65 0.57
N PHE A 92 4.01 6.29 1.36
CA PHE A 92 5.36 6.67 0.98
C PHE A 92 6.25 6.89 2.21
N ALA A 93 7.56 6.83 2.02
CA ALA A 93 8.56 7.07 3.06
C ALA A 93 9.09 8.51 2.97
N PRO A 94 8.59 9.47 3.79
CA PRO A 94 8.98 10.87 3.68
C PRO A 94 10.50 11.10 3.80
N LEU A 95 11.19 10.33 4.64
CA LEU A 95 12.63 10.48 4.85
C LEU A 95 13.46 10.20 3.60
N LEU A 96 12.96 9.39 2.66
CA LEU A 96 13.64 9.13 1.39
C LEU A 96 13.63 10.35 0.46
N SER A 97 12.73 11.30 0.67
CA SER A 97 12.63 12.54 -0.12
C SER A 97 13.24 13.77 0.55
N VAL A 98 13.68 13.68 1.81
CA VAL A 98 14.35 14.78 2.52
C VAL A 98 15.66 15.14 1.83
N THR A 99 15.93 16.45 1.71
CA THR A 99 17.16 17.03 1.16
C THR A 99 17.62 18.20 2.05
N GLU A 100 18.75 18.80 1.75
CA GLU A 100 19.21 20.01 2.47
C GLU A 100 18.20 21.16 2.43
N SER A 101 17.43 21.27 1.35
CA SER A 101 16.43 22.33 1.14
C SER A 101 15.00 21.95 1.51
N MET A 102 14.73 20.67 1.82
CA MET A 102 13.38 20.14 1.99
C MET A 102 13.30 19.18 3.18
N ASN A 103 12.77 19.65 4.30
CA ASN A 103 12.54 18.83 5.50
C ASN A 103 11.28 17.95 5.37
N THR A 104 11.06 17.07 6.33
CA THR A 104 9.93 16.12 6.36
C THR A 104 8.56 16.81 6.23
N GLU A 105 8.37 17.96 6.87
CA GLU A 105 7.11 18.71 6.80
C GLU A 105 6.82 19.19 5.38
N ARG A 106 7.83 19.80 4.71
CA ARG A 106 7.71 20.23 3.31
C ARG A 106 7.47 19.08 2.35
N VAL A 107 8.14 17.94 2.58
CA VAL A 107 7.93 16.71 1.82
C VAL A 107 6.46 16.27 1.87
N ILE A 108 5.89 16.14 3.07
CA ILE A 108 4.49 15.74 3.26
C ILE A 108 3.55 16.77 2.64
N ALA A 109 3.77 18.06 2.92
CA ALA A 109 2.93 19.14 2.42
C ALA A 109 2.91 19.21 0.88
N ALA A 110 4.07 18.99 0.22
CA ALA A 110 4.16 18.99 -1.23
C ALA A 110 3.35 17.86 -1.86
N LEU A 111 3.47 16.63 -1.34
CA LEU A 111 2.66 15.50 -1.79
C LEU A 111 1.16 15.77 -1.63
N LEU A 112 0.75 16.29 -0.47
CA LEU A 112 -0.66 16.59 -0.19
C LEU A 112 -1.24 17.64 -1.15
N ARG A 113 -0.45 18.64 -1.58
CA ARG A 113 -0.90 19.62 -2.60
C ARG A 113 -1.22 18.94 -3.93
N GLY A 114 -0.37 18.01 -4.36
CA GLY A 114 -0.58 17.25 -5.60
C GLY A 114 -1.82 16.36 -5.54
N LEU A 115 -1.98 15.63 -4.44
CA LEU A 115 -3.14 14.77 -4.20
C LEU A 115 -4.44 15.60 -4.12
N GLU A 116 -4.43 16.74 -3.44
CA GLU A 116 -5.61 17.61 -3.35
C GLU A 116 -6.02 18.19 -4.72
N ARG A 117 -5.05 18.50 -5.58
CA ARG A 117 -5.31 18.90 -6.97
C ARG A 117 -5.93 17.75 -7.77
N GLY A 118 -5.36 16.54 -7.67
CA GLY A 118 -5.89 15.34 -8.32
C GLY A 118 -7.28 14.96 -7.82
N LYS A 119 -7.54 15.05 -6.52
CA LYS A 119 -8.86 14.83 -5.93
C LYS A 119 -9.94 15.71 -6.55
N LYS A 120 -9.66 17.02 -6.68
CA LYS A 120 -10.60 17.99 -7.26
C LYS A 120 -10.89 17.74 -8.73
N GLU A 121 -9.88 17.27 -9.48
CA GLU A 121 -10.01 17.06 -10.92
C GLU A 121 -10.64 15.71 -11.26
N PHE A 122 -10.26 14.65 -10.52
CA PHE A 122 -10.64 13.27 -10.85
C PHE A 122 -11.76 12.70 -9.97
N ASN A 123 -12.19 13.44 -8.96
CA ASN A 123 -13.21 13.02 -7.99
C ASN A 123 -12.84 11.69 -7.28
N ILE A 124 -11.58 11.56 -6.89
CA ILE A 124 -11.06 10.44 -6.08
C ILE A 124 -10.81 10.95 -4.67
N GLU A 125 -11.40 10.31 -3.67
CA GLU A 125 -11.04 10.55 -2.28
C GLU A 125 -9.69 9.89 -1.98
N TYR A 126 -8.86 10.55 -1.19
CA TYR A 126 -7.55 10.01 -0.81
C TYR A 126 -7.23 10.23 0.66
N ASN A 127 -6.29 9.44 1.15
CA ASN A 127 -5.49 9.69 2.33
C ASN A 127 -4.05 9.24 2.09
N VAL A 128 -3.15 9.65 2.97
CA VAL A 128 -1.72 9.31 2.94
C VAL A 128 -1.34 8.50 4.17
N ILE A 129 -0.56 7.46 3.95
CA ILE A 129 0.12 6.68 4.99
C ILE A 129 1.62 6.99 4.92
N THR A 130 2.22 7.37 6.05
CA THR A 130 3.65 7.67 6.12
C THR A 130 4.43 6.46 6.62
N CYS A 131 5.38 5.99 5.81
CA CYS A 131 6.16 4.79 6.13
C CYS A 131 7.39 5.14 6.98
N ALA A 132 7.48 4.56 8.16
CA ALA A 132 8.75 4.31 8.82
C ALA A 132 9.49 3.20 8.06
N MET A 133 10.81 3.34 7.94
CA MET A 133 11.63 2.37 7.19
C MET A 133 12.48 1.54 8.15
N ARG A 134 12.48 0.23 7.93
CA ARG A 134 13.18 -0.73 8.81
C ARG A 134 14.69 -0.50 8.90
N HIS A 135 15.31 0.08 7.85
CA HIS A 135 16.74 0.40 7.84
C HIS A 135 17.09 1.77 8.44
N HIS A 136 16.10 2.59 8.81
CA HIS A 136 16.32 3.86 9.50
C HIS A 136 16.38 3.64 11.02
N SER A 137 17.09 4.54 11.73
CA SER A 137 17.12 4.49 13.19
C SER A 137 15.74 4.74 13.80
N ALA A 138 15.50 4.21 15.00
CA ALA A 138 14.27 4.44 15.75
C ALA A 138 13.99 5.94 15.96
N GLU A 139 15.02 6.74 16.21
CA GLU A 139 14.90 8.19 16.40
C GLU A 139 14.47 8.89 15.10
N GLN A 140 15.10 8.59 13.95
CA GLN A 140 14.70 9.16 12.65
C GLN A 140 13.25 8.84 12.32
N ASN A 141 12.86 7.57 12.46
CA ASN A 141 11.48 7.13 12.26
C ASN A 141 10.51 7.85 13.20
N TYR A 142 10.85 7.96 14.49
CA TYR A 142 9.97 8.61 15.46
C TYR A 142 9.78 10.11 15.18
N GLN A 143 10.84 10.83 14.82
CA GLN A 143 10.74 12.25 14.46
C GLN A 143 9.92 12.46 13.18
N MET A 144 10.06 11.58 12.19
CA MET A 144 9.22 11.58 11.00
C MET A 144 7.75 11.39 11.37
N LEU A 145 7.42 10.39 12.20
CA LEU A 145 6.04 10.11 12.63
C LEU A 145 5.44 11.26 13.45
N LYS A 146 6.23 11.91 14.32
CA LYS A 146 5.79 13.13 15.02
C LYS A 146 5.44 14.26 14.07
N THR A 147 6.22 14.45 13.01
CA THR A 147 5.93 15.45 11.98
C THR A 147 4.68 15.06 11.20
N ALA A 148 4.57 13.80 10.76
CA ALA A 148 3.40 13.28 10.06
C ALA A 148 2.10 13.41 10.87
N ARG A 149 2.18 13.24 12.21
CA ARG A 149 1.05 13.40 13.13
C ARG A 149 0.39 14.79 13.04
N GLN A 150 1.14 15.83 12.67
CA GLN A 150 0.59 17.19 12.52
C GLN A 150 -0.40 17.28 11.34
N PHE A 151 -0.29 16.37 10.38
CA PHE A 151 -1.18 16.28 9.21
C PHE A 151 -2.31 15.26 9.39
N LEU A 152 -2.40 14.60 10.55
CA LEU A 152 -3.45 13.59 10.80
C LEU A 152 -4.84 14.21 10.69
N GLY A 153 -5.67 13.61 9.82
CA GLY A 153 -7.04 14.08 9.53
C GLY A 153 -7.12 15.26 8.55
N THR A 154 -5.96 15.74 8.05
CA THR A 154 -5.87 16.78 7.01
C THR A 154 -5.12 16.30 5.77
N GLY A 155 -5.15 15.00 5.51
CA GLY A 155 -4.53 14.32 4.37
C GLY A 155 -3.71 13.11 4.77
N VAL A 156 -3.06 13.10 5.95
CA VAL A 156 -2.46 11.89 6.52
C VAL A 156 -3.49 11.15 7.38
N CYS A 157 -3.55 9.82 7.28
CA CYS A 157 -4.48 9.00 8.06
C CYS A 157 -3.79 7.98 8.97
N ALA A 158 -2.58 7.53 8.63
CA ALA A 158 -1.92 6.45 9.35
C ALA A 158 -0.40 6.46 9.15
N ALA A 159 0.27 5.62 9.91
CA ALA A 159 1.66 5.21 9.73
C ALA A 159 1.75 3.80 9.14
N ASP A 160 2.94 3.43 8.66
CA ASP A 160 3.30 2.09 8.23
C ASP A 160 4.75 1.79 8.64
N LEU A 161 5.13 0.51 8.64
CA LEU A 161 6.51 0.04 8.71
C LEU A 161 6.82 -0.77 7.47
N ALA A 162 7.74 -0.28 6.64
CA ALA A 162 8.11 -0.90 5.38
C ALA A 162 9.62 -1.19 5.29
N GLY A 163 10.04 -1.96 4.28
CA GLY A 163 11.43 -2.31 4.02
C GLY A 163 11.75 -3.77 4.35
N ALA A 164 13.04 -4.11 4.43
CA ALA A 164 13.57 -5.49 4.48
C ALA A 164 13.18 -6.23 5.78
N GLU A 165 11.99 -6.83 5.81
CA GLU A 165 11.43 -7.53 6.96
C GLU A 165 12.33 -8.68 7.46
N ALA A 166 12.92 -9.43 6.54
CA ALA A 166 13.80 -10.55 6.89
C ALA A 166 15.08 -10.12 7.66
N GLN A 167 15.53 -8.87 7.46
CA GLN A 167 16.74 -8.35 8.11
C GLN A 167 16.42 -7.62 9.42
N TYR A 168 15.23 -7.03 9.51
CA TYR A 168 14.80 -6.19 10.63
C TYR A 168 13.39 -6.62 11.08
N PRO A 169 13.30 -7.60 12.00
CA PRO A 169 12.01 -8.15 12.44
C PRO A 169 11.17 -7.13 13.21
N MET A 170 9.85 -7.35 13.26
CA MET A 170 8.91 -6.46 13.93
C MET A 170 9.22 -6.24 15.41
N SER A 171 9.83 -7.22 16.07
CA SER A 171 10.24 -7.14 17.47
C SER A 171 11.16 -5.95 17.80
N GLU A 172 11.94 -5.46 16.83
CA GLU A 172 12.82 -4.29 16.99
C GLU A 172 12.03 -2.96 16.95
N PHE A 173 10.79 -2.96 16.47
CA PHE A 173 9.95 -1.78 16.27
C PHE A 173 8.78 -1.67 17.25
N MET A 174 8.65 -2.59 18.20
CA MET A 174 7.55 -2.60 19.18
C MET A 174 7.45 -1.28 19.96
N GLU A 175 8.59 -0.75 20.42
CA GLU A 175 8.63 0.52 21.14
C GLU A 175 8.23 1.71 20.26
N LEU A 176 8.71 1.73 19.00
CA LEU A 176 8.36 2.76 18.03
C LEU A 176 6.83 2.82 17.79
N PHE A 177 6.20 1.67 17.58
CA PHE A 177 4.76 1.62 17.32
C PHE A 177 3.91 1.78 18.57
N GLN A 178 4.43 1.43 19.76
CA GLN A 178 3.79 1.85 20.99
C GLN A 178 3.76 3.38 21.12
N LYS A 179 4.88 4.06 20.87
CA LYS A 179 4.95 5.54 20.85
C LYS A 179 4.04 6.14 19.75
N THR A 180 3.93 5.50 18.59
CA THR A 180 3.02 5.91 17.50
C THR A 180 1.56 5.83 17.94
N LYS A 181 1.19 4.78 18.64
CA LYS A 181 -0.13 4.62 19.25
C LYS A 181 -0.40 5.71 20.30
N ASP A 182 0.59 6.03 21.12
CA ASP A 182 0.48 7.09 22.15
C ASP A 182 0.30 8.49 21.50
N LEU A 183 0.81 8.70 20.27
CA LEU A 183 0.50 9.89 19.46
C LEU A 183 -0.94 9.91 18.94
N GLY A 184 -1.73 8.86 19.15
CA GLY A 184 -3.07 8.70 18.59
C GLY A 184 -3.07 8.52 17.06
N MET A 185 -2.00 7.99 16.50
CA MET A 185 -1.87 7.76 15.06
C MET A 185 -2.16 6.29 14.75
N PRO A 186 -3.18 5.99 13.92
CA PRO A 186 -3.44 4.63 13.44
C PRO A 186 -2.26 4.12 12.61
N PHE A 187 -2.12 2.80 12.46
CA PHE A 187 -1.07 2.24 11.62
C PHE A 187 -1.41 0.87 11.02
N THR A 188 -0.83 0.61 9.87
CA THR A 188 -0.66 -0.70 9.26
C THR A 188 0.80 -1.12 9.38
N ILE A 189 1.13 -2.38 9.16
CA ILE A 189 2.52 -2.87 9.22
C ILE A 189 2.72 -3.92 8.15
N HIS A 190 3.73 -3.76 7.28
CA HIS A 190 4.21 -4.86 6.44
C HIS A 190 4.70 -5.98 7.35
N ALA A 191 4.00 -7.11 7.36
CA ALA A 191 4.34 -8.24 8.22
C ALA A 191 3.96 -9.56 7.56
N GLY A 192 4.89 -10.50 7.60
CA GLY A 192 4.71 -11.82 7.02
C GLY A 192 4.79 -11.86 5.49
N GLU A 193 5.45 -10.91 4.85
CA GLU A 193 5.79 -11.00 3.44
C GLU A 193 6.96 -11.97 3.21
N CYS A 194 7.95 -11.96 4.08
CA CYS A 194 9.16 -12.77 3.96
C CYS A 194 9.14 -14.09 4.75
N GLY A 195 7.95 -14.58 5.14
CA GLY A 195 7.77 -15.91 5.71
C GLY A 195 7.96 -16.04 7.22
N ASP A 196 8.05 -14.94 8.01
CA ASP A 196 8.08 -14.99 9.46
C ASP A 196 6.71 -14.62 10.09
N PRO A 197 5.92 -15.63 10.56
CA PRO A 197 4.64 -15.38 11.19
C PRO A 197 4.74 -14.63 12.53
N GLN A 198 5.91 -14.60 13.19
CA GLN A 198 6.12 -13.84 14.42
C GLN A 198 5.93 -12.33 14.20
N ASN A 199 6.34 -11.81 13.05
CA ASN A 199 6.16 -10.40 12.71
C ASN A 199 4.66 -10.01 12.69
N ILE A 200 3.79 -10.91 12.21
CA ILE A 200 2.34 -10.71 12.21
C ILE A 200 1.81 -10.66 13.65
N MET A 201 2.21 -11.62 14.48
CA MET A 201 1.78 -11.66 15.87
C MET A 201 2.20 -10.40 16.64
N ASP A 202 3.40 -9.92 16.42
CA ASP A 202 3.92 -8.71 17.07
C ASP A 202 3.20 -7.45 16.55
N ALA A 203 2.91 -7.37 15.25
CA ALA A 203 2.11 -6.28 14.67
C ALA A 203 0.69 -6.22 15.29
N VAL A 204 0.03 -7.36 15.45
CA VAL A 204 -1.29 -7.43 16.11
C VAL A 204 -1.18 -7.03 17.58
N ARG A 205 -0.18 -7.53 18.31
CA ARG A 205 0.01 -7.22 19.74
C ARG A 205 0.23 -5.74 20.00
N VAL A 206 0.97 -5.04 19.16
CA VAL A 206 1.20 -3.59 19.32
C VAL A 206 -0.03 -2.76 18.92
N GLY A 207 -0.97 -3.36 18.19
CA GLY A 207 -2.28 -2.77 17.87
C GLY A 207 -2.38 -2.25 16.44
N ALA A 208 -1.71 -2.88 15.47
CA ALA A 208 -1.91 -2.59 14.06
C ALA A 208 -3.38 -2.78 13.66
N GLY A 209 -3.94 -1.81 12.95
CA GLY A 209 -5.30 -1.91 12.40
C GLY A 209 -5.37 -2.76 11.13
N ARG A 210 -4.24 -2.87 10.42
CA ARG A 210 -4.08 -3.72 9.24
C ARG A 210 -2.68 -4.32 9.19
N ILE A 211 -2.53 -5.37 8.40
CA ILE A 211 -1.27 -6.03 8.09
C ILE A 211 -1.08 -6.01 6.57
N GLY A 212 0.04 -5.46 6.11
CA GLY A 212 0.48 -5.58 4.72
C GLY A 212 0.92 -7.01 4.42
N HIS A 213 0.46 -7.56 3.30
CA HIS A 213 0.72 -8.91 2.78
C HIS A 213 0.17 -10.06 3.62
N GLY A 214 0.72 -10.33 4.80
CA GLY A 214 0.23 -11.36 5.71
C GLY A 214 0.46 -12.81 5.24
N ILE A 215 1.28 -13.06 4.22
CA ILE A 215 1.45 -14.36 3.56
C ILE A 215 1.88 -15.47 4.53
N ALA A 216 2.71 -15.13 5.51
CA ALA A 216 3.22 -16.09 6.50
C ALA A 216 2.14 -16.71 7.40
N MET A 217 0.88 -16.23 7.33
CA MET A 217 -0.25 -16.89 7.99
C MET A 217 -0.74 -18.15 7.23
N HIS A 218 -0.24 -18.42 6.02
CA HIS A 218 -0.61 -19.61 5.26
C HIS A 218 -0.37 -20.87 6.07
N GLY A 219 -1.39 -21.72 6.19
CA GLY A 219 -1.33 -22.95 6.99
C GLY A 219 -1.19 -22.74 8.51
N GLN A 220 -1.42 -21.52 9.03
CA GLN A 220 -1.29 -21.17 10.46
C GLN A 220 -2.64 -20.78 11.08
N PRO A 221 -3.58 -21.70 11.33
CA PRO A 221 -4.95 -21.40 11.74
C PRO A 221 -5.02 -20.62 13.07
N GLU A 222 -4.07 -20.80 13.98
CA GLU A 222 -4.01 -20.09 15.25
C GLU A 222 -3.71 -18.59 15.03
N ILE A 223 -2.81 -18.26 14.10
CA ILE A 223 -2.47 -16.87 13.79
C ILE A 223 -3.63 -16.22 13.02
N GLN A 224 -4.23 -16.93 12.06
CA GLN A 224 -5.41 -16.46 11.34
C GLN A 224 -6.57 -16.16 12.32
N ARG A 225 -6.79 -17.04 13.31
CA ARG A 225 -7.78 -16.79 14.36
C ARG A 225 -7.46 -15.54 15.16
N MET A 226 -6.22 -15.34 15.59
CA MET A 226 -5.78 -14.15 16.32
C MET A 226 -6.03 -12.86 15.52
N VAL A 227 -5.66 -12.83 14.24
CA VAL A 227 -5.87 -11.68 13.35
C VAL A 227 -7.36 -11.39 13.18
N ARG A 228 -8.17 -12.43 12.96
CA ARG A 228 -9.63 -12.30 12.83
C ARG A 228 -10.29 -11.79 14.11
N GLU A 229 -9.97 -12.36 15.27
CA GLU A 229 -10.53 -11.96 16.56
C GLU A 229 -10.11 -10.54 16.95
N ALA A 230 -8.94 -10.08 16.54
CA ALA A 230 -8.47 -8.71 16.69
C ALA A 230 -9.09 -7.73 15.68
N HIS A 231 -9.91 -8.20 14.74
CA HIS A 231 -10.50 -7.41 13.65
C HIS A 231 -9.47 -6.66 12.80
N VAL A 232 -8.29 -7.24 12.60
CA VAL A 232 -7.21 -6.67 11.79
C VAL A 232 -7.42 -6.99 10.31
N GLY A 233 -7.39 -5.97 9.45
CA GLY A 233 -7.47 -6.14 8.00
C GLY A 233 -6.18 -6.72 7.42
N VAL A 234 -6.29 -7.47 6.31
CA VAL A 234 -5.16 -8.06 5.60
C VAL A 234 -5.08 -7.46 4.19
N GLU A 235 -4.00 -6.74 3.91
CA GLU A 235 -3.77 -6.04 2.62
C GLU A 235 -2.99 -6.96 1.68
N MET A 236 -3.66 -7.87 0.99
CA MET A 236 -3.02 -8.80 0.05
C MET A 236 -2.68 -8.10 -1.27
N CYS A 237 -1.49 -8.41 -1.82
CA CYS A 237 -0.95 -7.85 -3.05
C CYS A 237 -0.55 -8.99 -4.02
N PRO A 238 -1.51 -9.64 -4.71
CA PRO A 238 -1.29 -10.91 -5.40
C PRO A 238 -0.15 -10.88 -6.42
N ILE A 239 -0.15 -9.94 -7.35
CA ILE A 239 0.87 -9.89 -8.42
C ILE A 239 2.24 -9.53 -7.84
N SER A 240 2.33 -8.55 -6.94
CA SER A 240 3.58 -8.18 -6.28
C SER A 240 4.19 -9.35 -5.50
N ASN A 241 3.39 -10.06 -4.69
CA ASN A 241 3.89 -11.20 -3.91
C ASN A 241 4.42 -12.36 -4.75
N LEU A 242 3.87 -12.55 -5.96
CA LEU A 242 4.43 -13.52 -6.91
C LEU A 242 5.75 -13.05 -7.50
N GLN A 243 5.89 -11.76 -7.79
CA GLN A 243 7.11 -11.17 -8.37
C GLN A 243 8.23 -11.08 -7.35
N THR A 244 7.95 -10.70 -6.10
CA THR A 244 8.94 -10.65 -5.00
C THR A 244 9.34 -12.03 -4.47
N LYS A 245 8.66 -13.10 -4.96
CA LYS A 245 8.85 -14.50 -4.51
C LYS A 245 8.48 -14.71 -3.03
N ALA A 246 7.55 -13.91 -2.52
CA ALA A 246 6.93 -14.15 -1.21
C ALA A 246 6.21 -15.51 -1.16
N VAL A 247 5.80 -16.02 -2.33
CA VAL A 247 5.31 -17.39 -2.56
C VAL A 247 6.04 -18.00 -3.76
N SER A 248 6.18 -19.32 -3.81
CA SER A 248 6.89 -20.02 -4.89
C SER A 248 6.09 -20.06 -6.19
N GLY A 249 4.75 -19.92 -6.12
CA GLY A 249 3.87 -19.91 -7.26
C GLY A 249 2.43 -19.55 -6.91
N SER A 250 1.62 -19.29 -7.94
CA SER A 250 0.23 -18.87 -7.76
C SER A 250 -0.64 -19.90 -7.02
N SER A 251 -0.32 -21.20 -7.13
CA SER A 251 -1.05 -22.26 -6.41
C SER A 251 -0.85 -22.22 -4.89
N GLU A 252 0.21 -21.56 -4.41
CA GLU A 252 0.52 -21.44 -2.97
C GLU A 252 0.07 -20.10 -2.38
N TYR A 253 -0.50 -19.20 -3.20
CA TYR A 253 -0.97 -17.93 -2.71
C TYR A 253 -2.26 -18.07 -1.90
N PRO A 254 -2.29 -17.67 -0.62
CA PRO A 254 -3.30 -18.10 0.33
C PRO A 254 -4.63 -17.33 0.29
N LEU A 255 -4.95 -16.62 -0.81
CA LEU A 255 -6.14 -15.78 -0.90
C LEU A 255 -7.43 -16.53 -0.58
N ARG A 256 -7.62 -17.74 -1.17
CA ARG A 256 -8.80 -18.58 -0.93
C ARG A 256 -8.87 -19.03 0.53
N GLU A 257 -7.76 -19.52 1.07
CA GLU A 257 -7.68 -19.93 2.47
C GLU A 257 -8.06 -18.79 3.44
N PHE A 258 -7.56 -17.60 3.20
CA PHE A 258 -7.82 -16.45 4.06
C PHE A 258 -9.29 -15.98 3.98
N LEU A 259 -9.89 -16.00 2.79
CA LEU A 259 -11.31 -15.72 2.63
C LEU A 259 -12.16 -16.77 3.35
N ASP A 260 -11.88 -18.05 3.16
CA ASP A 260 -12.62 -19.16 3.75
C ASP A 260 -12.48 -19.20 5.29
N SER A 261 -11.35 -18.71 5.84
CA SER A 261 -11.15 -18.57 7.28
C SER A 261 -11.83 -17.34 7.88
N GLY A 262 -12.49 -16.50 7.06
CA GLY A 262 -13.23 -15.32 7.49
C GLY A 262 -12.36 -14.14 7.91
N LEU A 263 -11.13 -14.05 7.39
CA LEU A 263 -10.29 -12.88 7.55
C LEU A 263 -10.84 -11.68 6.77
N CYS A 264 -10.63 -10.48 7.28
CA CYS A 264 -10.97 -9.24 6.58
C CYS A 264 -9.91 -8.94 5.50
N VAL A 265 -9.98 -9.67 4.38
CA VAL A 265 -9.03 -9.57 3.27
C VAL A 265 -9.39 -8.41 2.35
N THR A 266 -8.39 -7.66 1.92
CA THR A 266 -8.44 -6.70 0.81
C THR A 266 -7.44 -7.06 -0.27
N VAL A 267 -7.67 -6.63 -1.52
CA VAL A 267 -6.74 -6.82 -2.63
C VAL A 267 -6.24 -5.47 -3.09
N ASN A 268 -4.94 -5.36 -3.32
CA ASN A 268 -4.24 -4.10 -3.54
C ASN A 268 -3.14 -4.27 -4.59
N THR A 269 -2.63 -3.15 -5.11
CA THR A 269 -1.63 -3.17 -6.18
C THR A 269 -0.17 -3.15 -5.67
N ASP A 270 0.07 -2.71 -4.45
CA ASP A 270 1.40 -2.48 -3.90
C ASP A 270 2.19 -1.44 -4.71
N ASN A 271 2.69 -1.82 -5.88
CA ASN A 271 3.54 -1.00 -6.75
C ASN A 271 3.03 -1.07 -8.21
N ARG A 272 2.13 -0.16 -8.59
CA ARG A 272 1.40 -0.20 -9.88
C ARG A 272 2.32 -0.23 -11.09
N THR A 273 3.37 0.59 -11.10
CA THR A 273 4.31 0.71 -12.20
C THR A 273 5.37 -0.39 -12.15
N VAL A 274 5.98 -0.62 -10.99
CA VAL A 274 7.01 -1.66 -10.83
C VAL A 274 6.45 -3.05 -11.13
N SER A 275 5.27 -3.36 -10.59
CA SER A 275 4.59 -4.65 -10.85
C SER A 275 3.83 -4.69 -12.19
N ASN A 276 3.81 -3.60 -12.94
CA ASN A 276 3.01 -3.45 -14.17
C ASN A 276 1.57 -3.90 -13.97
N THR A 277 0.93 -3.46 -12.87
CA THR A 277 -0.41 -3.86 -12.46
C THR A 277 -1.36 -2.67 -12.29
N SER A 278 -2.61 -2.96 -12.00
CA SER A 278 -3.66 -2.02 -11.63
C SER A 278 -4.72 -2.77 -10.83
N MET A 279 -5.58 -2.08 -10.09
CA MET A 279 -6.68 -2.73 -9.36
C MET A 279 -7.54 -3.61 -10.28
N THR A 280 -7.80 -3.17 -11.51
CA THR A 280 -8.53 -3.97 -12.50
C THR A 280 -7.78 -5.25 -12.87
N LYS A 281 -6.45 -5.17 -13.04
CA LYS A 281 -5.61 -6.35 -13.34
C LYS A 281 -5.53 -7.30 -12.15
N GLU A 282 -5.41 -6.80 -10.92
CA GLU A 282 -5.42 -7.62 -9.70
C GLU A 282 -6.74 -8.40 -9.57
N LEU A 283 -7.88 -7.72 -9.72
CA LEU A 283 -9.18 -8.36 -9.64
C LEU A 283 -9.40 -9.38 -10.76
N GLU A 284 -9.00 -9.06 -11.99
CA GLU A 284 -9.04 -10.00 -13.13
C GLU A 284 -8.13 -11.22 -12.87
N PHE A 285 -6.95 -11.00 -12.31
CA PHE A 285 -5.99 -12.05 -11.98
C PHE A 285 -6.54 -13.02 -10.93
N ILE A 286 -7.07 -12.51 -9.80
CA ILE A 286 -7.61 -13.36 -8.75
C ILE A 286 -8.86 -14.12 -9.20
N GLN A 287 -9.70 -13.52 -10.04
CA GLN A 287 -10.89 -14.16 -10.60
C GLN A 287 -10.49 -15.35 -11.47
N LYS A 288 -9.51 -15.17 -12.35
CA LYS A 288 -9.05 -16.21 -13.27
C LYS A 288 -8.24 -17.31 -12.59
N THR A 289 -7.40 -16.93 -11.63
CA THR A 289 -6.42 -17.85 -11.03
C THR A 289 -7.01 -18.61 -9.84
N TYR A 290 -7.82 -17.95 -9.00
CA TYR A 290 -8.34 -18.52 -7.76
C TYR A 290 -9.85 -18.76 -7.79
N GLY A 291 -10.51 -18.53 -8.93
CA GLY A 291 -11.95 -18.74 -9.08
C GLY A 291 -12.79 -17.83 -8.19
N ILE A 292 -12.28 -16.61 -7.88
CA ILE A 292 -13.01 -15.63 -7.08
C ILE A 292 -14.26 -15.21 -7.86
N CYS A 293 -15.43 -15.38 -7.28
CA CYS A 293 -16.69 -15.01 -7.93
C CYS A 293 -17.01 -13.52 -7.75
N ASP A 294 -18.04 -13.05 -8.46
CA ASP A 294 -18.42 -11.64 -8.46
C ASP A 294 -18.83 -11.13 -7.07
N ASP A 295 -19.54 -11.95 -6.29
CA ASP A 295 -19.94 -11.63 -4.91
C ASP A 295 -18.72 -11.51 -3.98
N GLU A 296 -17.69 -12.32 -4.19
CA GLU A 296 -16.45 -12.25 -3.43
C GLU A 296 -15.61 -11.02 -3.81
N ILE A 297 -15.61 -10.61 -5.08
CA ILE A 297 -15.01 -9.33 -5.49
C ILE A 297 -15.69 -8.16 -4.77
N LEU A 298 -17.02 -8.16 -4.70
CA LEU A 298 -17.76 -7.13 -3.96
C LEU A 298 -17.48 -7.22 -2.45
N LEU A 299 -17.30 -8.42 -1.90
CA LEU A 299 -16.89 -8.60 -0.51
C LEU A 299 -15.50 -7.99 -0.25
N LEU A 300 -14.52 -8.24 -1.12
CA LEU A 300 -13.18 -7.65 -1.01
C LEU A 300 -13.23 -6.12 -1.01
N MET A 301 -14.06 -5.51 -1.84
CA MET A 301 -14.25 -4.05 -1.87
C MET A 301 -14.98 -3.53 -0.62
N ARG A 302 -15.96 -4.28 -0.09
CA ARG A 302 -16.61 -3.95 1.21
C ARG A 302 -15.63 -4.06 2.37
N ASN A 303 -14.79 -5.08 2.39
CA ASN A 303 -13.71 -5.21 3.36
C ASN A 303 -12.76 -4.02 3.29
N ALA A 304 -12.38 -3.58 2.09
CA ALA A 304 -11.52 -2.41 1.90
C ALA A 304 -12.19 -1.13 2.46
N ALA A 305 -13.49 -0.94 2.22
CA ALA A 305 -14.23 0.18 2.83
C ALA A 305 -14.25 0.12 4.37
N GLU A 306 -14.39 -1.09 4.94
CA GLU A 306 -14.37 -1.30 6.40
C GLU A 306 -13.00 -1.00 7.00
N CYS A 307 -11.94 -1.53 6.37
CA CYS A 307 -10.55 -1.43 6.85
C CYS A 307 -9.90 -0.06 6.59
N ALA A 308 -10.49 0.81 5.75
CA ALA A 308 -9.91 2.11 5.43
C ALA A 308 -9.66 2.96 6.67
N PHE A 309 -8.52 3.64 6.74
CA PHE A 309 -8.24 4.68 7.75
C PHE A 309 -8.92 6.01 7.37
N ALA A 310 -10.22 5.93 7.18
CA ALA A 310 -11.07 7.04 6.77
C ALA A 310 -12.09 7.40 7.85
N LYS A 311 -12.65 8.61 7.77
CA LYS A 311 -13.77 9.01 8.62
C LYS A 311 -15.00 8.16 8.32
N GLU A 312 -15.85 7.95 9.32
CA GLU A 312 -17.03 7.09 9.20
C GLU A 312 -18.01 7.50 8.09
N ASP A 313 -18.15 8.79 7.84
CA ASP A 313 -18.98 9.29 6.74
C ASP A 313 -18.43 8.88 5.35
N VAL A 314 -17.08 8.86 5.21
CA VAL A 314 -16.40 8.36 3.99
C VAL A 314 -16.60 6.86 3.86
N LYS A 315 -16.34 6.08 4.92
CA LYS A 315 -16.56 4.62 4.92
C LYS A 315 -17.99 4.26 4.54
N ASN A 316 -18.98 4.96 5.09
CA ASN A 316 -20.38 4.72 4.79
C ASN A 316 -20.73 5.02 3.32
N ARG A 317 -20.17 6.08 2.72
CA ARG A 317 -20.31 6.35 1.29
C ARG A 317 -19.68 5.23 0.45
N LEU A 318 -18.46 4.80 0.79
CA LEU A 318 -17.77 3.71 0.09
C LEU A 318 -18.57 2.40 0.16
N LYS A 319 -19.08 2.03 1.33
CA LYS A 319 -19.95 0.83 1.48
C LYS A 319 -21.22 0.91 0.64
N MET A 320 -21.79 2.09 0.47
CA MET A 320 -22.97 2.26 -0.41
C MET A 320 -22.65 2.07 -1.89
N LEU A 321 -21.43 2.41 -2.34
CA LEU A 321 -20.98 2.17 -3.72
C LEU A 321 -20.74 0.68 -4.03
N MET A 322 -20.58 -0.16 -3.00
CA MET A 322 -20.27 -1.61 -3.11
C MET A 322 -21.51 -2.51 -2.90
N ARG A 323 -22.72 -1.97 -3.06
CA ARG A 323 -24.00 -2.71 -2.93
C ARG A 323 -24.45 -3.38 -4.23
#